data_2a403c5044e28883b9d241c43961a7bb
#
_entry.id   2a403c5044e28883b9d241c43961a7bb
#
_cell.length_a   1.000
_cell.length_b   1.000
_cell.length_c   1.000
_cell.angle_alpha   90.00
_cell.angle_beta   90.00
_cell.angle_gamma   90.00
#
_symmetry.space_group_name_H-M   'P 1'
#
loop_
_entity.id
_entity.type
_entity.pdbx_description
1 polymer ?
#
loop_
_entity_poly.entity_id
_entity_poly.type
_entity_poly.pdbx_seq_one_letter_code
_entity_poly.pdbx_strand_id
1 'polypeptide(L)'
;DVILLINFILNDDYNNLADLNEDGMVDILDAVQVVNIILYGSGYEECQDEEFSTAGILTNLSEEIYNNDESVNAYSIFSWTSNEQDRILSGNGIPNHEVGTFPNPNCPNTISEQNVNANFSLYPLIISDEGDYGIGGPNGASAYALNSVKFDPATAGRCNDDGVCSLAQGQGQWSIEALGHDTFDFGDDMNHAHVQPTGQYHYHGMPDLLLDLLGQDESITLVGWAADGFPVYAKYGYLDPCDFNSEITVLQSSWRLKDVPDLDRPAILTELAGGPGGGQTDLNIPIPMGAFTQDFEYVEGLGDLDECNGRIGATPEFPDGIYHYMVTDDFPYFSRCLKGNFESNGGGGGDGNPPDCDEVPPGLPCCGDGICGQGHENPNNCPEDCP
;
A
#
# COMPACT_ATOMS: atom_id res chain seq x y z
N ASP A 1 27.74 14.98 16.77
CA ASP A 1 27.58 16.38 17.18
C ASP A 1 26.85 17.16 16.09
N VAL A 2 25.58 17.46 16.31
CA VAL A 2 24.67 18.16 15.36
C VAL A 2 25.28 19.45 14.83
N ILE A 3 25.99 20.21 15.66
CA ILE A 3 26.62 21.49 15.26
C ILE A 3 27.71 21.25 14.23
N LEU A 4 28.46 20.16 14.38
CA LEU A 4 29.52 19.81 13.44
C LEU A 4 28.95 19.42 12.09
N LEU A 5 27.87 18.62 12.11
CA LEU A 5 27.16 18.21 10.93
C LEU A 5 26.56 19.42 10.18
N ILE A 6 25.86 20.31 10.88
CA ILE A 6 25.36 21.57 10.29
C ILE A 6 26.49 22.37 9.63
N ASN A 7 27.69 22.38 10.19
CA ASN A 7 28.83 23.07 9.59
C ASN A 7 29.30 22.39 8.29
N PHE A 8 29.28 21.06 8.19
CA PHE A 8 29.57 20.36 6.94
C PHE A 8 28.53 20.71 5.86
N ILE A 9 27.25 20.69 6.20
CA ILE A 9 26.15 21.05 5.30
C ILE A 9 26.28 22.50 4.81
N LEU A 10 26.53 23.44 5.70
CA LEU A 10 26.64 24.88 5.35
C LEU A 10 27.89 25.21 4.51
N ASN A 11 28.93 24.41 4.56
CA ASN A 11 30.16 24.62 3.81
C ASN A 11 30.25 23.73 2.56
N ASP A 12 29.25 22.89 2.29
CA ASP A 12 29.25 21.91 1.20
C ASP A 12 30.51 20.99 1.27
N ASP A 13 30.86 20.59 2.51
CA ASP A 13 32.02 19.75 2.80
C ASP A 13 31.59 18.32 3.04
N TYR A 14 32.04 17.38 2.19
CA TYR A 14 31.77 15.96 2.37
C TYR A 14 32.68 15.33 3.45
N ASN A 15 32.07 14.54 4.31
CA ASN A 15 32.75 13.69 5.28
C ASN A 15 31.96 12.40 5.49
N ASN A 16 32.56 11.27 5.17
CA ASN A 16 31.91 9.95 5.26
C ASN A 16 31.42 9.52 6.67
N LEU A 17 31.86 10.21 7.72
CA LEU A 17 31.36 10.00 9.09
C LEU A 17 30.15 10.90 9.40
N ALA A 18 29.85 11.83 8.50
CA ALA A 18 28.72 12.72 8.58
C ALA A 18 27.61 12.37 7.57
N ASP A 19 27.92 11.53 6.60
CA ASP A 19 27.00 10.88 5.65
C ASP A 19 26.44 9.63 6.34
N LEU A 20 25.33 9.82 7.04
CA LEU A 20 24.75 8.79 7.91
C LEU A 20 23.81 7.86 7.16
N ASN A 21 23.24 8.34 6.07
CA ASN A 21 22.36 7.55 5.20
C ASN A 21 23.10 6.89 4.02
N GLU A 22 24.44 7.11 3.94
CA GLU A 22 25.37 6.54 2.94
C GLU A 22 24.98 6.88 1.48
N ASP A 23 24.27 8.00 1.25
CA ASP A 23 23.83 8.41 -0.11
C ASP A 23 24.94 9.15 -0.89
N GLY A 24 26.08 9.41 -0.27
CA GLY A 24 27.25 10.10 -0.83
C GLY A 24 27.20 11.61 -0.73
N MET A 25 26.25 12.18 -0.02
CA MET A 25 26.14 13.61 0.32
C MET A 25 26.15 13.81 1.82
N VAL A 26 26.40 15.02 2.28
CA VAL A 26 26.19 15.41 3.67
C VAL A 26 25.24 16.58 3.67
N ASP A 27 23.99 16.30 3.97
CA ASP A 27 22.91 17.27 3.85
C ASP A 27 21.95 17.26 5.05
N ILE A 28 20.77 17.87 4.87
CA ILE A 28 19.79 17.99 5.95
C ILE A 28 19.24 16.63 6.39
N LEU A 29 19.28 15.60 5.54
CA LEU A 29 18.78 14.26 5.88
C LEU A 29 19.67 13.60 6.93
N ASP A 30 21.01 13.77 6.84
CA ASP A 30 21.94 13.34 7.89
C ASP A 30 21.70 14.05 9.21
N ALA A 31 21.37 15.35 9.13
CA ALA A 31 21.02 16.11 10.33
C ALA A 31 19.74 15.60 10.99
N VAL A 32 18.74 15.19 10.20
CA VAL A 32 17.51 14.56 10.69
C VAL A 32 17.83 13.21 11.34
N GLN A 33 18.69 12.39 10.72
CA GLN A 33 19.12 11.12 11.32
C GLN A 33 19.85 11.33 12.66
N VAL A 34 20.76 12.30 12.75
CA VAL A 34 21.41 12.62 14.04
C VAL A 34 20.40 13.05 15.09
N VAL A 35 19.41 13.85 14.70
CA VAL A 35 18.35 14.26 15.64
C VAL A 35 17.54 13.06 16.10
N ASN A 36 17.19 12.16 15.20
CA ASN A 36 16.49 10.91 15.53
C ASN A 36 17.34 10.03 16.47
N ILE A 37 18.63 9.85 16.17
CA ILE A 37 19.56 9.13 17.06
C ILE A 37 19.64 9.78 18.46
N ILE A 38 19.59 11.09 18.54
CA ILE A 38 19.67 11.82 19.83
C ILE A 38 18.36 11.72 20.61
N LEU A 39 17.22 11.78 19.92
CA LEU A 39 15.91 11.75 20.55
C LEU A 39 15.49 10.31 20.92
N TYR A 40 15.85 9.34 20.11
CA TYR A 40 15.35 7.96 20.18
C TYR A 40 16.46 6.91 20.40
N GLY A 41 17.73 7.29 20.39
CA GLY A 41 18.88 6.39 20.55
C GLY A 41 19.49 5.93 19.22
N SER A 42 20.76 5.47 19.27
CA SER A 42 21.49 4.92 18.10
C SER A 42 21.22 3.44 17.91
N GLY A 43 20.00 3.09 17.80
CA GLY A 43 19.51 1.74 17.55
C GLY A 43 18.03 1.75 17.85
N TYR A 44 17.22 1.52 16.84
CA TYR A 44 16.00 0.80 17.07
C TYR A 44 16.49 -0.52 17.68
N GLU A 45 16.42 -0.69 19.02
CA GLU A 45 16.33 -2.05 19.54
C GLU A 45 15.11 -2.62 18.82
N GLU A 46 15.34 -3.56 17.90
CA GLU A 46 14.25 -4.25 17.24
C GLU A 46 13.33 -4.72 18.35
N CYS A 47 12.06 -4.24 18.33
CA CYS A 47 11.12 -4.48 19.42
C CYS A 47 10.72 -5.95 19.51
N GLN A 48 11.59 -6.92 19.06
CA GLN A 48 11.04 -8.22 18.95
C GLN A 48 11.93 -9.39 18.53
N ASP A 49 11.43 -10.59 18.82
CA ASP A 49 11.96 -11.87 18.36
C ASP A 49 11.67 -12.08 16.86
N GLU A 50 12.47 -12.92 16.20
CA GLU A 50 12.41 -13.21 14.76
C GLU A 50 11.13 -13.94 14.31
N GLU A 51 10.24 -14.34 15.23
CA GLU A 51 9.02 -15.08 14.92
C GLU A 51 7.76 -14.28 15.31
N PHE A 52 6.98 -13.90 14.31
CA PHE A 52 5.70 -13.21 14.52
C PHE A 52 4.53 -14.19 14.59
N SER A 53 3.55 -13.88 15.43
CA SER A 53 2.30 -14.63 15.50
C SER A 53 1.12 -13.70 15.65
N THR A 54 0.14 -13.83 14.77
CA THR A 54 -1.15 -13.13 14.82
C THR A 54 -2.28 -14.04 15.32
N ALA A 55 -1.94 -15.23 15.82
CA ALA A 55 -2.89 -16.20 16.34
C ALA A 55 -3.68 -15.64 17.52
N GLY A 56 -4.99 -15.88 17.53
CA GLY A 56 -5.87 -15.43 18.62
C GLY A 56 -6.45 -14.03 18.43
N ILE A 57 -5.92 -13.21 17.55
CA ILE A 57 -6.42 -11.85 17.30
C ILE A 57 -7.53 -11.88 16.25
N LEU A 58 -8.70 -11.32 16.57
CA LEU A 58 -9.88 -11.23 15.70
C LEU A 58 -10.19 -12.51 14.91
N THR A 59 -10.21 -13.63 15.60
CA THR A 59 -10.44 -14.96 15.00
C THR A 59 -11.92 -15.34 14.86
N ASN A 60 -12.84 -14.52 15.37
CA ASN A 60 -14.28 -14.75 15.34
C ASN A 60 -15.03 -13.41 15.23
N LEU A 61 -14.82 -12.69 14.15
CA LEU A 61 -15.61 -11.51 13.82
C LEU A 61 -16.54 -11.85 12.66
N SER A 62 -17.84 -11.60 12.82
CA SER A 62 -18.79 -11.76 11.71
C SER A 62 -19.90 -10.73 11.82
N GLU A 63 -20.28 -10.19 10.69
CA GLU A 63 -21.40 -9.27 10.56
C GLU A 63 -22.25 -9.58 9.34
N GLU A 64 -23.55 -9.32 9.50
CA GLU A 64 -24.53 -9.24 8.43
C GLU A 64 -25.38 -8.01 8.69
N ILE A 65 -25.08 -6.89 8.05
CA ILE A 65 -25.73 -5.61 8.24
C ILE A 65 -26.24 -5.05 6.92
N TYR A 66 -27.51 -4.61 6.91
CA TYR A 66 -28.08 -4.01 5.71
C TYR A 66 -27.58 -2.57 5.59
N ASN A 67 -26.88 -2.29 4.50
CA ASN A 67 -26.48 -0.94 4.12
C ASN A 67 -27.58 -0.33 3.25
N ASN A 68 -28.27 0.68 3.76
CA ASN A 68 -29.38 1.36 3.11
C ASN A 68 -28.96 2.58 2.30
N ASP A 69 -27.66 2.80 2.11
CA ASP A 69 -27.16 3.81 1.17
C ASP A 69 -27.72 3.58 -0.23
N GLU A 70 -28.12 4.67 -0.92
CA GLU A 70 -28.77 4.57 -2.24
C GLU A 70 -27.87 3.92 -3.30
N SER A 71 -26.55 4.05 -3.15
CA SER A 71 -25.54 3.47 -4.04
C SER A 71 -25.22 2.00 -3.71
N VAL A 72 -25.63 1.51 -2.54
CA VAL A 72 -25.36 0.14 -2.06
C VAL A 72 -26.63 -0.70 -2.05
N ASN A 73 -27.59 -0.38 -1.17
CA ASN A 73 -28.88 -1.02 -1.00
C ASN A 73 -28.78 -2.57 -0.95
N ALA A 74 -27.83 -3.07 -0.18
CA ALA A 74 -27.48 -4.49 -0.06
C ALA A 74 -27.03 -4.82 1.36
N TYR A 75 -26.91 -6.10 1.70
CA TYR A 75 -26.28 -6.52 2.95
C TYR A 75 -24.76 -6.50 2.81
N SER A 76 -24.07 -5.90 3.77
CA SER A 76 -22.65 -6.13 4.02
C SER A 76 -22.52 -7.41 4.83
N ILE A 77 -21.84 -8.41 4.29
CA ILE A 77 -21.68 -9.72 4.93
C ILE A 77 -20.20 -10.07 4.94
N PHE A 78 -19.68 -10.32 6.13
CA PHE A 78 -18.30 -10.78 6.28
C PHE A 78 -18.11 -11.63 7.53
N SER A 79 -17.12 -12.52 7.47
CA SER A 79 -16.74 -13.40 8.57
C SER A 79 -15.23 -13.62 8.54
N TRP A 80 -14.61 -13.39 9.68
CA TRP A 80 -13.22 -13.73 9.96
C TRP A 80 -13.19 -14.91 10.91
N THR A 81 -12.57 -15.99 10.47
CA THR A 81 -12.34 -17.20 11.27
C THR A 81 -10.88 -17.59 11.20
N SER A 82 -10.46 -18.59 11.94
CA SER A 82 -9.10 -19.13 11.84
C SER A 82 -9.07 -20.64 11.97
N ASN A 83 -8.06 -21.25 11.36
CA ASN A 83 -7.61 -22.61 11.65
C ASN A 83 -6.27 -22.56 12.40
N GLU A 84 -5.48 -23.62 12.37
CA GLU A 84 -4.17 -23.68 13.06
C GLU A 84 -3.08 -22.88 12.35
N GLN A 85 -3.24 -22.55 11.05
CA GLN A 85 -2.24 -21.89 10.22
C GLN A 85 -2.70 -20.56 9.68
N ASP A 86 -4.01 -20.46 9.37
CA ASP A 86 -4.55 -19.34 8.60
C ASP A 86 -5.66 -18.62 9.33
N ARG A 87 -5.71 -17.32 9.13
CA ARG A 87 -6.87 -16.46 9.27
C ARG A 87 -7.65 -16.51 7.97
N ILE A 88 -8.95 -16.72 8.04
CA ILE A 88 -9.80 -16.94 6.87
C ILE A 88 -10.86 -15.85 6.81
N LEU A 89 -10.87 -15.09 5.71
CA LEU A 89 -11.93 -14.16 5.37
C LEU A 89 -12.90 -14.80 4.40
N SER A 90 -14.20 -14.69 4.71
CA SER A 90 -15.30 -14.90 3.78
C SER A 90 -16.19 -13.67 3.82
N GLY A 91 -16.53 -13.10 2.66
CA GLY A 91 -17.34 -11.88 2.61
C GLY A 91 -17.84 -11.57 1.22
N ASN A 92 -18.60 -10.48 1.11
CA ASN A 92 -19.15 -10.05 -0.17
C ASN A 92 -18.63 -8.70 -0.68
N GLY A 93 -17.65 -8.09 0.03
CA GLY A 93 -17.03 -6.83 -0.38
C GLY A 93 -17.97 -5.63 -0.42
N ILE A 94 -19.15 -5.73 0.17
CA ILE A 94 -20.09 -4.62 0.32
C ILE A 94 -19.68 -3.83 1.59
N PRO A 95 -19.44 -2.51 1.47
CA PRO A 95 -19.09 -1.68 2.63
C PRO A 95 -20.27 -1.62 3.63
N ASN A 96 -19.95 -1.58 4.92
CA ASN A 96 -20.93 -1.47 6.01
C ASN A 96 -21.14 -0.03 6.48
N HIS A 97 -20.64 0.94 5.74
CA HIS A 97 -20.74 2.39 5.96
C HIS A 97 -21.36 3.11 4.76
N GLU A 98 -21.66 4.40 4.92
CA GLU A 98 -22.09 5.24 3.80
C GLU A 98 -20.99 5.37 2.75
N VAL A 99 -21.38 5.49 1.49
CA VAL A 99 -20.50 5.68 0.35
C VAL A 99 -20.89 6.91 -0.46
N GLY A 100 -20.07 7.30 -1.41
CA GLY A 100 -20.44 8.32 -2.39
C GLY A 100 -21.52 7.85 -3.37
N THR A 101 -21.92 8.75 -4.24
CA THR A 101 -22.87 8.40 -5.29
C THR A 101 -22.20 7.56 -6.37
N PHE A 102 -22.68 6.33 -6.56
CA PHE A 102 -22.26 5.44 -7.64
C PHE A 102 -23.48 4.88 -8.38
N PRO A 103 -23.49 4.93 -9.74
CA PRO A 103 -22.45 5.49 -10.60
C PRO A 103 -22.40 7.04 -10.55
N ASN A 104 -21.22 7.56 -10.82
CA ASN A 104 -21.00 9.01 -10.99
C ASN A 104 -20.31 9.30 -12.34
N PRO A 105 -20.16 10.58 -12.77
CA PRO A 105 -19.59 10.89 -14.08
C PRO A 105 -18.18 10.33 -14.32
N ASN A 106 -17.38 10.16 -13.28
CA ASN A 106 -16.00 9.68 -13.36
C ASN A 106 -15.86 8.21 -12.96
N CYS A 107 -16.85 7.64 -12.28
CA CYS A 107 -16.97 6.22 -11.97
C CYS A 107 -18.35 5.69 -12.36
N PRO A 108 -18.57 5.18 -13.60
CA PRO A 108 -19.89 4.74 -14.07
C PRO A 108 -20.30 3.37 -13.58
N ASN A 109 -19.51 2.76 -12.71
CA ASN A 109 -19.76 1.43 -12.19
C ASN A 109 -20.68 1.48 -10.96
N THR A 110 -21.48 0.45 -10.76
CA THR A 110 -22.35 0.28 -9.58
C THR A 110 -21.73 -0.73 -8.63
N ILE A 111 -21.87 -0.48 -7.33
CA ILE A 111 -21.44 -1.43 -6.31
C ILE A 111 -22.25 -2.72 -6.43
N SER A 112 -21.59 -3.85 -6.39
CA SER A 112 -22.21 -5.18 -6.41
C SER A 112 -21.45 -6.17 -5.54
N GLU A 113 -22.16 -7.18 -5.07
CA GLU A 113 -21.58 -8.24 -4.27
C GLU A 113 -20.46 -8.97 -5.00
N GLN A 114 -19.40 -9.26 -4.26
CA GLN A 114 -18.25 -10.03 -4.69
C GLN A 114 -18.21 -11.37 -3.96
N ASN A 115 -17.41 -12.29 -4.44
CA ASN A 115 -17.12 -13.53 -3.70
C ASN A 115 -15.71 -13.41 -3.09
N VAL A 116 -15.66 -12.79 -1.91
CA VAL A 116 -14.40 -12.59 -1.19
C VAL A 116 -14.10 -13.81 -0.35
N ASN A 117 -13.01 -14.50 -0.70
CA ASN A 117 -12.45 -15.59 0.09
C ASN A 117 -10.93 -15.45 0.07
N ALA A 118 -10.34 -15.21 1.22
CA ALA A 118 -8.91 -15.00 1.36
C ALA A 118 -8.37 -15.69 2.62
N ASN A 119 -7.17 -16.21 2.52
CA ASN A 119 -6.43 -16.80 3.63
C ASN A 119 -5.19 -15.96 3.88
N PHE A 120 -4.88 -15.76 5.16
CA PHE A 120 -3.74 -14.98 5.62
C PHE A 120 -2.98 -15.81 6.64
N SER A 121 -1.67 -15.92 6.51
CA SER A 121 -0.85 -16.63 7.49
C SER A 121 -1.08 -16.08 8.90
N LEU A 122 -1.26 -16.96 9.89
CA LEU A 122 -1.20 -16.57 11.30
C LEU A 122 0.24 -16.37 11.80
N TYR A 123 1.22 -16.80 11.00
CA TYR A 123 2.65 -16.73 11.29
C TYR A 123 3.38 -16.05 10.14
N PRO A 124 3.12 -14.74 9.92
CA PRO A 124 3.77 -14.00 8.87
C PRO A 124 5.27 -13.90 9.14
N LEU A 125 6.09 -13.94 8.09
CA LEU A 125 7.53 -13.82 8.15
C LEU A 125 7.98 -12.70 7.21
N ILE A 126 8.90 -11.86 7.65
CA ILE A 126 9.60 -10.93 6.77
C ILE A 126 10.59 -11.75 5.94
N ILE A 127 10.48 -11.65 4.61
CA ILE A 127 11.34 -12.38 3.67
C ILE A 127 12.33 -11.46 2.94
N SER A 128 12.13 -10.16 2.98
CA SER A 128 12.99 -9.18 2.32
C SER A 128 13.01 -7.87 3.09
N ASP A 129 14.21 -7.32 3.25
CA ASP A 129 14.40 -5.98 3.81
C ASP A 129 14.00 -4.88 2.81
N GLU A 130 13.99 -5.19 1.50
CA GLU A 130 13.72 -4.22 0.41
C GLU A 130 12.27 -4.23 -0.10
N GLY A 131 11.41 -5.11 0.39
CA GLY A 131 10.04 -5.27 -0.11
C GLY A 131 9.97 -5.70 -1.59
N ASP A 132 9.67 -6.95 -1.85
CA ASP A 132 9.82 -7.59 -3.18
C ASP A 132 8.89 -7.08 -4.30
N TYR A 133 7.99 -6.16 -4.01
CA TYR A 133 6.97 -5.76 -4.96
C TYR A 133 7.00 -4.28 -5.24
N GLY A 134 7.87 -3.78 -5.99
CA GLY A 134 8.01 -2.39 -6.40
C GLY A 134 6.82 -1.43 -6.17
N ILE A 135 7.02 -0.20 -6.40
CA ILE A 135 6.10 0.93 -6.12
C ILE A 135 4.64 0.72 -6.59
N GLY A 136 4.41 -0.18 -7.56
CA GLY A 136 3.08 -0.51 -8.05
C GLY A 136 2.21 -1.38 -7.13
N GLY A 137 2.81 -1.91 -6.05
CA GLY A 137 2.14 -2.89 -5.18
C GLY A 137 1.84 -4.23 -5.86
N PRO A 138 1.41 -5.24 -5.09
CA PRO A 138 0.97 -6.49 -5.67
C PRO A 138 -0.29 -6.29 -6.51
N ASN A 139 -0.38 -7.04 -7.61
CA ASN A 139 -1.58 -7.05 -8.41
C ASN A 139 -2.74 -7.68 -7.64
N GLY A 140 -3.84 -6.95 -7.50
CA GLY A 140 -4.99 -7.36 -6.74
C GLY A 140 -5.07 -6.71 -5.36
N ALA A 141 -5.64 -7.40 -4.38
CA ALA A 141 -5.79 -6.85 -3.04
C ALA A 141 -4.47 -6.90 -2.29
N SER A 142 -3.92 -5.73 -1.94
CA SER A 142 -2.77 -5.63 -1.02
C SER A 142 -3.17 -6.04 0.41
N ALA A 143 -4.42 -5.77 0.77
CA ALA A 143 -5.02 -6.12 2.05
C ALA A 143 -6.54 -6.20 1.92
N TYR A 144 -7.18 -6.74 2.95
CA TYR A 144 -8.62 -6.63 3.16
C TYR A 144 -8.90 -5.95 4.49
N ALA A 145 -9.79 -4.96 4.44
CA ALA A 145 -10.33 -4.33 5.62
C ALA A 145 -11.24 -5.29 6.41
N LEU A 146 -11.48 -4.99 7.68
CA LEU A 146 -12.28 -5.85 8.55
C LEU A 146 -13.71 -6.08 8.02
N ASN A 147 -14.24 -5.16 7.22
CA ASN A 147 -15.55 -5.26 6.55
C ASN A 147 -15.50 -5.99 5.19
N SER A 148 -14.44 -6.71 4.87
CA SER A 148 -14.18 -7.43 3.61
C SER A 148 -13.99 -6.57 2.35
N VAL A 149 -13.97 -5.27 2.45
CA VAL A 149 -13.57 -4.39 1.34
C VAL A 149 -12.06 -4.47 1.16
N LYS A 150 -11.58 -4.58 -0.09
CA LYS A 150 -10.15 -4.66 -0.36
C LYS A 150 -9.48 -3.28 -0.34
N PHE A 151 -8.21 -3.26 -0.01
CA PHE A 151 -7.28 -2.17 -0.33
C PHE A 151 -6.59 -2.46 -1.66
N ASP A 152 -6.62 -1.47 -2.55
CA ASP A 152 -6.00 -1.53 -3.88
C ASP A 152 -5.48 -0.13 -4.22
N PRO A 153 -4.32 0.24 -3.65
CA PRO A 153 -3.83 1.63 -3.71
C PRO A 153 -3.37 2.05 -5.11
N ALA A 154 -2.98 1.09 -5.96
CA ALA A 154 -2.54 1.36 -7.32
C ALA A 154 -3.74 1.53 -8.27
N THR A 155 -3.51 2.16 -9.42
CA THR A 155 -4.49 2.25 -10.50
C THR A 155 -3.99 1.52 -11.75
N ALA A 156 -4.90 1.16 -12.64
CA ALA A 156 -4.56 0.69 -13.98
C ALA A 156 -4.22 1.86 -14.94
N GLY A 157 -4.33 3.09 -14.49
CA GLY A 157 -4.11 4.30 -15.26
C GLY A 157 -2.63 4.52 -15.56
N ARG A 158 -2.30 4.86 -16.82
CA ARG A 158 -0.93 5.13 -17.24
C ARG A 158 -0.86 6.24 -18.29
N CYS A 159 0.27 6.92 -18.30
CA CYS A 159 0.64 7.87 -19.35
C CYS A 159 1.95 7.45 -20.01
N ASN A 160 2.10 7.78 -21.30
CA ASN A 160 3.40 7.76 -21.95
C ASN A 160 4.14 9.11 -21.81
N ASP A 161 5.38 9.18 -22.30
CA ASP A 161 6.24 10.36 -22.21
C ASP A 161 5.68 11.58 -22.98
N ASP A 162 4.80 11.36 -23.96
CA ASP A 162 4.15 12.40 -24.75
C ASP A 162 2.87 12.97 -24.08
N GLY A 163 2.50 12.47 -22.90
CA GLY A 163 1.29 12.89 -22.18
C GLY A 163 0.00 12.31 -22.76
N VAL A 164 0.10 11.19 -23.49
CA VAL A 164 -1.05 10.39 -23.89
C VAL A 164 -1.38 9.43 -22.74
N CYS A 165 -2.51 9.62 -22.12
CA CYS A 165 -2.91 8.93 -20.91
C CYS A 165 -4.17 8.09 -21.11
N SER A 166 -4.34 7.08 -20.25
CA SER A 166 -5.58 6.32 -20.11
C SER A 166 -5.80 6.00 -18.63
N LEU A 167 -7.03 6.14 -18.14
CA LEU A 167 -7.40 5.77 -16.77
C LEU A 167 -7.69 4.27 -16.63
N ALA A 168 -7.79 3.53 -17.73
CA ALA A 168 -7.99 2.10 -17.73
C ALA A 168 -7.04 1.43 -18.73
N GLN A 169 -6.13 0.61 -18.24
CA GLN A 169 -5.17 -0.14 -19.06
C GLN A 169 -4.33 0.74 -20.03
N GLY A 170 -3.83 1.85 -19.49
CA GLY A 170 -2.99 2.78 -20.26
C GLY A 170 -1.67 2.14 -20.71
N GLN A 171 -1.16 2.67 -21.84
CA GLN A 171 0.18 2.33 -22.33
C GLN A 171 1.16 3.39 -21.84
N GLY A 172 2.30 2.98 -21.35
CA GLY A 172 3.35 3.88 -20.89
C GLY A 172 3.88 3.51 -19.49
N GLN A 173 4.92 4.21 -19.09
CA GLN A 173 5.64 3.92 -17.86
C GLN A 173 5.16 4.74 -16.64
N TRP A 174 4.38 5.83 -16.86
CA TRP A 174 3.94 6.73 -15.79
C TRP A 174 2.63 6.24 -15.19
N SER A 175 2.70 5.66 -14.01
CA SER A 175 1.53 5.15 -13.29
C SER A 175 0.76 6.29 -12.65
N ILE A 176 -0.52 6.43 -13.01
CA ILE A 176 -1.38 7.50 -12.49
C ILE A 176 -1.83 7.14 -11.09
N GLU A 177 -1.71 8.09 -10.15
CA GLU A 177 -2.26 7.97 -8.81
C GLU A 177 -3.77 8.29 -8.80
N ALA A 178 -4.53 7.63 -7.92
CA ALA A 178 -5.94 7.96 -7.71
C ALA A 178 -6.11 9.21 -6.85
N LEU A 179 -5.19 9.43 -5.91
CA LEU A 179 -5.28 10.45 -4.86
C LEU A 179 -4.18 11.50 -4.98
N GLY A 180 -4.35 12.61 -4.27
CA GLY A 180 -3.31 13.64 -4.13
C GLY A 180 -3.28 14.68 -5.24
N HIS A 181 -4.18 14.64 -6.21
CA HIS A 181 -4.28 15.62 -7.29
C HIS A 181 -5.68 15.66 -7.91
N ASP A 182 -5.97 16.73 -8.70
CA ASP A 182 -7.26 16.93 -9.36
C ASP A 182 -7.23 16.70 -10.88
N THR A 183 -6.09 16.28 -11.45
CA THR A 183 -5.93 16.16 -12.91
C THR A 183 -6.60 14.93 -13.47
N PHE A 184 -6.49 13.82 -12.76
CA PHE A 184 -7.09 12.55 -13.12
C PHE A 184 -8.12 12.20 -12.05
N ASP A 185 -9.40 12.25 -12.42
CA ASP A 185 -10.51 12.01 -11.50
C ASP A 185 -11.08 10.61 -11.75
N PHE A 186 -10.92 9.73 -10.78
CA PHE A 186 -11.44 8.34 -10.80
C PHE A 186 -12.84 8.23 -10.18
N GLY A 187 -13.40 9.34 -9.73
CA GLY A 187 -14.72 9.40 -9.11
C GLY A 187 -14.76 8.83 -7.71
N ASP A 188 -13.66 8.98 -6.97
CA ASP A 188 -13.54 8.53 -5.59
C ASP A 188 -14.51 9.24 -4.65
N ASP A 189 -14.93 8.54 -3.62
CA ASP A 189 -15.80 9.07 -2.56
C ASP A 189 -15.02 9.57 -1.33
N MET A 190 -15.75 9.96 -0.28
CA MET A 190 -15.20 10.45 0.98
C MET A 190 -14.38 9.40 1.74
N ASN A 191 -14.43 8.14 1.34
CA ASN A 191 -13.62 7.06 1.90
C ASN A 191 -12.38 6.76 1.06
N HIS A 192 -12.00 7.68 0.15
CA HIS A 192 -10.89 7.47 -0.79
C HIS A 192 -11.03 6.17 -1.58
N ALA A 193 -12.25 5.90 -2.06
CA ALA A 193 -12.64 4.64 -2.68
C ALA A 193 -13.53 4.85 -3.90
N HIS A 194 -13.47 3.92 -4.82
CA HIS A 194 -14.36 3.87 -5.97
C HIS A 194 -14.73 2.43 -6.38
N VAL A 195 -15.39 2.27 -7.53
CA VAL A 195 -15.95 0.99 -7.97
C VAL A 195 -15.29 0.51 -9.25
N GLN A 196 -14.69 -0.67 -9.23
CA GLN A 196 -14.13 -1.31 -10.43
C GLN A 196 -15.25 -1.72 -11.42
N PRO A 197 -14.91 -1.99 -12.72
CA PRO A 197 -15.88 -2.47 -13.71
C PRO A 197 -16.61 -3.77 -13.32
N THR A 198 -16.04 -4.56 -12.42
CA THR A 198 -16.66 -5.76 -11.84
C THR A 198 -17.71 -5.46 -10.77
N GLY A 199 -17.90 -4.20 -10.41
CA GLY A 199 -18.75 -3.77 -9.30
C GLY A 199 -18.08 -3.83 -7.93
N GLN A 200 -16.78 -4.09 -7.86
CA GLN A 200 -16.05 -4.17 -6.61
C GLN A 200 -15.66 -2.76 -6.10
N TYR A 201 -16.23 -2.39 -4.96
CA TYR A 201 -15.82 -1.21 -4.20
C TYR A 201 -14.48 -1.49 -3.50
N HIS A 202 -13.55 -0.53 -3.51
CA HIS A 202 -12.21 -0.71 -2.92
C HIS A 202 -11.61 0.63 -2.47
N TYR A 203 -10.76 0.54 -1.45
CA TYR A 203 -10.06 1.70 -0.88
C TYR A 203 -8.71 1.92 -1.59
N HIS A 204 -8.44 3.17 -1.96
CA HIS A 204 -7.12 3.65 -2.38
C HIS A 204 -6.33 4.26 -1.23
N GLY A 205 -7.00 4.69 -0.17
CA GLY A 205 -6.43 5.37 0.98
C GLY A 205 -7.26 5.18 2.24
N MET A 206 -7.35 6.23 3.06
CA MET A 206 -7.98 6.21 4.37
C MET A 206 -9.49 5.89 4.30
N PRO A 207 -9.95 4.79 4.91
CA PRO A 207 -11.37 4.45 4.92
C PRO A 207 -12.10 5.16 6.09
N ASP A 208 -12.29 6.50 5.97
CA ASP A 208 -12.70 7.36 7.07
C ASP A 208 -13.96 6.88 7.80
N LEU A 209 -15.01 6.52 7.06
CA LEU A 209 -16.26 6.07 7.70
C LEU A 209 -16.17 4.65 8.27
N LEU A 210 -15.26 3.80 7.78
CA LEU A 210 -14.95 2.54 8.47
C LEU A 210 -14.26 2.82 9.80
N LEU A 211 -13.32 3.76 9.84
CA LEU A 211 -12.64 4.16 11.07
C LEU A 211 -13.60 4.73 12.10
N ASP A 212 -14.57 5.54 11.67
CA ASP A 212 -15.66 6.03 12.53
C ASP A 212 -16.46 4.86 13.15
N LEU A 213 -16.78 3.83 12.36
CA LEU A 213 -17.46 2.64 12.84
C LEU A 213 -16.61 1.82 13.81
N LEU A 214 -15.29 1.76 13.59
CA LEU A 214 -14.34 1.10 14.48
C LEU A 214 -14.05 1.91 15.76
N GLY A 215 -14.56 3.15 15.85
CA GLY A 215 -14.44 4.03 17.00
C GLY A 215 -13.05 4.66 17.13
N GLN A 216 -12.36 4.90 16.01
CA GLN A 216 -11.10 5.61 16.04
C GLN A 216 -11.29 7.04 16.54
N ASP A 217 -10.60 7.39 17.64
CA ASP A 217 -10.53 8.72 18.22
C ASP A 217 -9.08 8.95 18.68
N GLU A 218 -8.19 9.38 17.75
CA GLU A 218 -6.74 9.52 17.98
C GLU A 218 -6.12 8.26 18.62
N SER A 219 -6.60 7.08 18.20
CA SER A 219 -6.17 5.79 18.73
C SER A 219 -5.55 4.90 17.63
N ILE A 220 -4.67 4.01 18.05
CA ILE A 220 -4.10 2.97 17.17
C ILE A 220 -5.22 1.97 16.88
N THR A 221 -5.69 1.94 15.63
CA THR A 221 -6.87 1.17 15.24
C THR A 221 -6.52 0.15 14.17
N LEU A 222 -6.74 -1.13 14.48
CA LEU A 222 -6.60 -2.21 13.51
C LEU A 222 -7.75 -2.13 12.49
N VAL A 223 -7.41 -1.98 11.20
CA VAL A 223 -8.39 -1.80 10.13
C VAL A 223 -8.50 -3.00 9.19
N GLY A 224 -7.51 -3.88 9.20
CA GLY A 224 -7.50 -5.03 8.30
C GLY A 224 -6.26 -5.89 8.41
N TRP A 225 -6.09 -6.75 7.40
CA TRP A 225 -4.96 -7.67 7.29
C TRP A 225 -4.38 -7.61 5.87
N ALA A 226 -3.08 -7.46 5.77
CA ALA A 226 -2.35 -7.50 4.51
C ALA A 226 -2.27 -8.93 3.96
N ALA A 227 -2.06 -9.05 2.66
CA ALA A 227 -2.08 -10.35 1.98
C ALA A 227 -1.00 -11.33 2.51
N ASP A 228 0.09 -10.81 3.06
CA ASP A 228 1.16 -11.58 3.71
C ASP A 228 0.90 -11.93 5.19
N GLY A 229 -0.27 -11.55 5.72
CA GLY A 229 -0.71 -11.89 7.07
C GLY A 229 -0.38 -10.86 8.15
N PHE A 230 0.38 -9.83 7.84
CA PHE A 230 0.64 -8.74 8.78
C PHE A 230 -0.59 -7.84 8.99
N PRO A 231 -0.77 -7.28 10.20
CA PRO A 231 -1.89 -6.39 10.48
C PRO A 231 -1.71 -5.02 9.78
N VAL A 232 -2.86 -4.39 9.53
CA VAL A 232 -2.95 -3.05 8.95
C VAL A 232 -3.62 -2.12 9.94
N TYR A 233 -2.97 -1.01 10.26
CA TYR A 233 -3.48 0.04 11.14
C TYR A 233 -3.70 1.35 10.38
N ALA A 234 -4.50 2.25 10.97
CA ALA A 234 -4.73 3.56 10.39
C ALA A 234 -4.10 4.64 11.25
N LYS A 235 -3.34 5.42 10.62
CA LYS A 235 -2.48 6.60 10.84
C LYS A 235 -1.83 6.79 12.20
N TYR A 236 -2.40 6.30 13.29
CA TYR A 236 -1.85 6.48 14.64
C TYR A 236 -0.95 5.32 15.05
N GLY A 237 0.15 5.63 15.72
CA GLY A 237 1.06 4.66 16.31
C GLY A 237 1.75 5.23 17.55
N TYR A 238 2.49 4.42 18.26
CA TYR A 238 3.31 4.89 19.38
C TYR A 238 4.52 5.68 18.85
N LEU A 239 4.82 6.80 19.50
CA LEU A 239 5.98 7.64 19.15
C LEU A 239 7.29 6.84 19.29
N ASP A 240 7.46 6.11 20.38
CA ASP A 240 8.50 5.10 20.51
C ASP A 240 7.91 3.75 20.11
N PRO A 241 8.35 3.16 18.99
CA PRO A 241 7.78 1.92 18.49
C PRO A 241 7.94 0.74 19.45
N CYS A 242 8.91 0.78 20.37
CA CYS A 242 9.17 -0.29 21.32
C CYS A 242 8.53 -0.07 22.70
N ASP A 243 7.87 1.06 22.94
CA ASP A 243 7.21 1.35 24.20
C ASP A 243 5.70 1.56 24.00
N PHE A 244 4.91 0.53 24.29
CA PHE A 244 3.44 0.60 24.22
C PHE A 244 2.80 1.56 25.24
N ASN A 245 3.58 2.22 26.10
CA ASN A 245 3.14 3.30 26.98
C ASN A 245 3.57 4.68 26.46
N SER A 246 4.27 4.75 25.33
CA SER A 246 4.69 6.04 24.77
C SER A 246 3.48 6.82 24.23
N GLU A 247 3.69 8.07 23.92
CA GLU A 247 2.67 8.94 23.33
C GLU A 247 2.19 8.37 21.98
N ILE A 248 0.87 8.46 21.73
CA ILE A 248 0.29 8.12 20.44
C ILE A 248 0.40 9.35 19.52
N THR A 249 0.89 9.16 18.32
CA THR A 249 1.06 10.21 17.32
C THR A 249 0.60 9.75 15.95
N VAL A 250 0.40 10.67 15.02
CA VAL A 250 0.19 10.37 13.61
C VAL A 250 1.54 10.00 13.02
N LEU A 251 1.65 8.79 12.48
CA LEU A 251 2.86 8.31 11.83
C LEU A 251 3.01 8.92 10.43
N GLN A 252 4.23 9.31 10.11
CA GLN A 252 4.56 9.93 8.84
C GLN A 252 5.19 8.92 7.89
N SER A 253 4.78 8.96 6.62
CA SER A 253 5.45 8.22 5.55
C SER A 253 6.86 8.75 5.32
N SER A 254 7.78 7.89 4.92
CA SER A 254 9.12 8.28 4.46
C SER A 254 9.19 8.54 2.95
N TRP A 255 8.06 8.55 2.28
CA TRP A 255 7.96 8.98 0.89
C TRP A 255 7.76 10.49 0.79
N ARG A 256 8.41 11.11 -0.17
CA ARG A 256 8.21 12.53 -0.46
C ARG A 256 8.09 12.78 -1.96
N LEU A 257 7.54 13.93 -2.31
CA LEU A 257 7.52 14.39 -3.68
C LEU A 257 8.95 14.79 -4.10
N LYS A 258 9.40 14.33 -5.26
CA LYS A 258 10.70 14.73 -5.83
C LYS A 258 10.75 16.24 -6.08
N ASP A 259 11.87 16.85 -5.77
CA ASP A 259 12.09 18.29 -6.01
C ASP A 259 12.16 18.63 -7.50
N VAL A 260 12.60 17.68 -8.32
CA VAL A 260 12.75 17.84 -9.77
C VAL A 260 12.10 16.65 -10.47
N PRO A 261 11.22 16.92 -11.48
CA PRO A 261 10.64 15.83 -12.24
C PRO A 261 11.70 15.04 -13.03
N ASP A 262 11.44 13.76 -13.21
CA ASP A 262 12.29 12.92 -14.06
C ASP A 262 12.33 13.43 -15.50
N LEU A 263 13.42 13.16 -16.23
CA LEU A 263 13.72 13.79 -17.52
C LEU A 263 12.62 13.61 -18.58
N ASP A 264 12.04 12.41 -18.64
CA ASP A 264 11.03 12.05 -19.65
C ASP A 264 9.60 12.13 -19.11
N ARG A 265 9.41 12.71 -17.91
CA ARG A 265 8.10 12.87 -17.31
C ARG A 265 7.21 13.78 -18.16
N PRO A 266 5.99 13.33 -18.56
CA PRO A 266 5.07 14.19 -19.31
C PRO A 266 4.60 15.37 -18.46
N ALA A 267 4.81 16.58 -18.97
CA ALA A 267 4.43 17.82 -18.30
C ALA A 267 3.00 18.27 -18.65
N ILE A 268 2.47 17.82 -19.76
CA ILE A 268 1.20 18.26 -20.34
C ILE A 268 0.35 17.04 -20.72
N LEU A 269 -0.91 17.05 -20.35
CA LEU A 269 -1.89 16.07 -20.78
C LEU A 269 -2.32 16.39 -22.23
N THR A 270 -1.93 15.54 -23.18
CA THR A 270 -2.20 15.76 -24.61
C THR A 270 -3.40 14.96 -25.09
N GLU A 271 -3.63 13.78 -24.52
CA GLU A 271 -4.77 12.91 -24.80
C GLU A 271 -5.15 12.14 -23.55
N LEU A 272 -6.45 11.96 -23.31
CA LEU A 272 -6.97 11.10 -22.27
C LEU A 272 -7.98 10.11 -22.87
N ALA A 273 -7.64 8.84 -22.85
CA ALA A 273 -8.47 7.75 -23.32
C ALA A 273 -8.96 6.87 -22.13
N GLY A 274 -10.11 6.23 -22.30
CA GLY A 274 -10.53 5.10 -21.50
C GLY A 274 -10.57 5.36 -20.00
N GLY A 275 -11.40 6.24 -19.55
CA GLY A 275 -11.80 6.28 -18.13
C GLY A 275 -13.25 5.88 -18.01
N PRO A 276 -13.70 5.49 -16.82
CA PRO A 276 -15.10 5.17 -16.57
C PRO A 276 -15.87 6.42 -16.88
N GLY A 277 -16.08 7.35 -17.07
CA GLY A 277 -16.96 8.46 -17.43
C GLY A 277 -16.73 9.10 -18.79
N GLY A 278 -15.84 8.60 -19.62
CA GLY A 278 -15.48 9.23 -20.89
C GLY A 278 -14.89 10.62 -20.64
N GLY A 279 -14.12 10.75 -19.59
CA GLY A 279 -13.64 11.91 -18.91
C GLY A 279 -13.45 13.14 -19.79
N GLN A 280 -14.26 14.11 -19.58
CA GLN A 280 -14.06 15.44 -20.08
C GLN A 280 -12.97 16.12 -19.25
N THR A 281 -11.75 15.67 -19.40
CA THR A 281 -10.61 16.44 -18.92
C THR A 281 -10.22 17.42 -20.01
N ASP A 282 -10.02 18.67 -19.65
CA ASP A 282 -9.45 19.65 -20.57
C ASP A 282 -8.08 19.16 -21.03
N LEU A 283 -7.87 19.09 -22.35
CA LEU A 283 -6.59 18.71 -22.91
C LEU A 283 -5.64 19.92 -22.98
N ASN A 284 -4.36 19.63 -23.07
CA ASN A 284 -3.26 20.61 -23.06
C ASN A 284 -3.15 21.37 -21.73
N ILE A 285 -3.52 20.73 -20.64
CA ILE A 285 -3.30 21.21 -19.28
C ILE A 285 -2.02 20.64 -18.68
N PRO A 286 -1.39 21.37 -17.73
CA PRO A 286 -0.25 20.83 -16.99
C PRO A 286 -0.65 19.59 -16.17
N ILE A 287 0.24 18.59 -16.14
CA ILE A 287 0.15 17.47 -15.21
C ILE A 287 1.00 17.84 -13.99
N PRO A 288 0.39 18.06 -12.81
CA PRO A 288 1.12 18.47 -11.62
C PRO A 288 2.05 17.35 -11.13
N MET A 289 3.09 17.73 -10.39
CA MET A 289 3.87 16.76 -9.59
C MET A 289 2.93 16.13 -8.55
N GLY A 290 3.13 14.82 -8.31
CA GLY A 290 2.26 14.02 -7.47
C GLY A 290 1.16 13.27 -8.23
N ALA A 291 0.99 13.54 -9.54
CA ALA A 291 0.02 12.83 -10.37
C ALA A 291 0.47 11.41 -10.76
N PHE A 292 1.75 11.10 -10.61
CA PHE A 292 2.31 9.79 -10.92
C PHE A 292 3.02 9.20 -9.72
N THR A 293 2.96 7.88 -9.59
CA THR A 293 3.73 7.13 -8.59
C THR A 293 5.22 7.49 -8.65
N GLN A 294 5.77 7.65 -9.85
CA GLN A 294 7.17 7.98 -10.10
C GLN A 294 7.55 9.42 -9.73
N ASP A 295 6.59 10.27 -9.41
CA ASP A 295 6.86 11.62 -8.88
C ASP A 295 7.37 11.61 -7.45
N PHE A 296 7.24 10.47 -6.77
CA PHE A 296 7.65 10.30 -5.38
C PHE A 296 8.96 9.51 -5.29
N GLU A 297 9.67 9.73 -4.21
CA GLU A 297 10.87 9.00 -3.82
C GLU A 297 10.82 8.60 -2.35
N TYR A 298 11.28 7.40 -2.05
CA TYR A 298 11.49 6.96 -0.68
C TYR A 298 12.80 7.53 -0.15
N VAL A 299 12.77 8.04 1.07
CA VAL A 299 13.96 8.56 1.77
C VAL A 299 14.00 7.93 3.15
N GLU A 300 14.92 7.03 3.37
CA GLU A 300 15.09 6.34 4.65
C GLU A 300 15.23 7.33 5.81
N GLY A 301 14.45 7.12 6.87
CA GLY A 301 14.47 7.95 8.07
C GLY A 301 13.84 9.33 7.92
N LEU A 302 13.18 9.65 6.80
CA LEU A 302 12.45 10.90 6.64
C LEU A 302 11.21 10.95 7.54
N GLY A 303 10.49 9.85 7.63
CA GLY A 303 9.31 9.65 8.47
C GLY A 303 9.50 8.47 9.42
N ASP A 304 8.40 7.89 9.83
CA ASP A 304 8.33 6.80 10.81
C ASP A 304 8.25 5.40 10.17
N LEU A 305 8.03 5.36 8.85
CA LEU A 305 7.67 4.16 8.11
C LEU A 305 8.71 3.82 7.05
N ASP A 306 8.84 2.53 6.75
CA ASP A 306 9.69 2.01 5.69
C ASP A 306 9.11 2.24 4.28
N GLU A 307 9.79 1.74 3.25
CA GLU A 307 9.40 1.88 1.85
C GLU A 307 8.06 1.19 1.52
N CYS A 308 7.65 0.19 2.31
CA CYS A 308 6.35 -0.46 2.21
C CYS A 308 5.26 0.18 3.08
N ASN A 309 5.52 1.38 3.61
CA ASN A 309 4.61 2.11 4.50
C ASN A 309 4.26 1.31 5.75
N GLY A 310 5.23 0.61 6.30
CA GLY A 310 5.12 -0.19 7.52
C GLY A 310 6.26 0.07 8.49
N ARG A 311 6.22 -0.58 9.63
CA ARG A 311 7.31 -0.61 10.61
C ARG A 311 7.15 -1.79 11.56
N ILE A 312 8.22 -2.15 12.26
CA ILE A 312 8.14 -3.00 13.44
C ILE A 312 7.82 -2.11 14.64
N GLY A 313 6.86 -2.50 15.46
CA GLY A 313 6.50 -1.76 16.66
C GLY A 313 5.35 -2.37 17.44
N ALA A 314 5.21 -1.92 18.68
CA ALA A 314 4.11 -2.28 19.55
C ALA A 314 2.78 -1.72 19.01
N THR A 315 1.71 -2.48 19.23
CA THR A 315 0.33 -2.05 18.99
C THR A 315 -0.55 -2.55 20.12
N PRO A 316 -1.80 -2.11 20.25
CA PRO A 316 -2.69 -2.61 21.30
C PRO A 316 -2.86 -4.13 21.31
N GLU A 317 -2.87 -4.76 20.13
CA GLU A 317 -3.00 -6.21 19.99
C GLU A 317 -1.66 -6.95 20.13
N PHE A 318 -0.55 -6.25 19.88
CA PHE A 318 0.81 -6.80 19.89
C PHE A 318 1.75 -5.92 20.74
N PRO A 319 1.63 -5.97 22.07
CA PRO A 319 2.42 -5.10 22.95
C PRO A 319 3.93 -5.37 22.93
N ASP A 320 4.33 -6.58 22.52
CA ASP A 320 5.73 -6.98 22.39
C ASP A 320 6.33 -6.62 21.01
N GLY A 321 5.50 -6.06 20.11
CA GLY A 321 5.88 -5.64 18.77
C GLY A 321 5.51 -6.63 17.69
N ILE A 322 5.19 -6.09 16.51
CA ILE A 322 4.97 -6.82 15.26
C ILE A 322 5.26 -5.89 14.09
N TYR A 323 5.71 -6.44 12.96
CA TYR A 323 5.66 -5.68 11.74
C TYR A 323 4.20 -5.39 11.34
N HIS A 324 3.90 -4.16 10.98
CA HIS A 324 2.55 -3.77 10.59
C HIS A 324 2.57 -2.66 9.54
N TYR A 325 1.60 -2.69 8.65
CA TYR A 325 1.40 -1.66 7.63
C TYR A 325 0.52 -0.55 8.16
N MET A 326 0.74 0.65 7.62
CA MET A 326 -0.05 1.83 7.95
C MET A 326 -0.83 2.34 6.74
N VAL A 327 -2.10 2.72 6.97
CA VAL A 327 -2.81 3.63 6.09
C VAL A 327 -2.48 5.04 6.54
N THR A 328 -1.98 5.88 5.63
CA THR A 328 -1.54 7.25 5.91
C THR A 328 -2.36 8.29 5.13
N ASP A 329 -2.38 9.53 5.64
CA ASP A 329 -3.07 10.64 4.98
C ASP A 329 -2.33 11.07 3.69
N ASP A 330 -1.00 10.91 3.66
CA ASP A 330 -0.12 11.26 2.55
C ASP A 330 0.34 10.02 1.78
N PHE A 331 0.91 10.24 0.57
CA PHE A 331 1.49 9.18 -0.25
C PHE A 331 2.49 8.32 0.58
N PRO A 332 2.43 6.99 0.42
CA PRO A 332 1.75 6.18 -0.58
C PRO A 332 0.28 5.84 -0.24
N TYR A 333 -0.33 6.46 0.75
CA TYR A 333 -1.68 6.25 1.29
C TYR A 333 -1.87 4.86 1.89
N PHE A 334 -1.41 3.83 1.21
CA PHE A 334 -1.29 2.45 1.67
C PHE A 334 -0.11 1.77 0.98
N SER A 335 0.31 0.62 1.52
CA SER A 335 1.48 -0.13 1.06
C SER A 335 1.49 -0.41 -0.43
N ARG A 336 2.62 -0.13 -1.09
CA ARG A 336 2.91 -0.43 -2.50
C ARG A 336 3.77 -1.69 -2.66
N CYS A 337 4.21 -2.29 -1.57
CA CYS A 337 4.94 -3.54 -1.51
C CYS A 337 4.54 -4.32 -0.26
N LEU A 338 4.91 -5.58 -0.17
CA LEU A 338 4.73 -6.42 0.99
C LEU A 338 6.08 -6.96 1.44
N LYS A 339 6.31 -7.02 2.74
CA LYS A 339 7.55 -7.54 3.35
C LYS A 339 7.51 -9.05 3.54
N GLY A 340 6.32 -9.62 3.64
CA GLY A 340 6.12 -11.02 3.90
C GLY A 340 5.78 -11.85 2.67
N ASN A 341 5.84 -13.16 2.82
CA ASN A 341 5.42 -14.09 1.79
C ASN A 341 3.89 -14.15 1.72
N PHE A 342 3.34 -14.15 0.51
CA PHE A 342 1.91 -14.33 0.31
C PHE A 342 1.65 -15.14 -0.97
N GLU A 343 0.60 -15.95 -0.94
CA GLU A 343 0.10 -16.60 -2.15
C GLU A 343 -0.78 -15.58 -2.90
N SER A 344 -0.41 -15.26 -4.14
CA SER A 344 -1.27 -14.44 -5.00
C SER A 344 -2.55 -15.23 -5.30
N ASN A 345 -3.58 -15.01 -4.50
CA ASN A 345 -4.91 -15.55 -4.76
C ASN A 345 -5.47 -14.83 -5.99
N GLY A 346 -5.27 -15.42 -7.14
CA GLY A 346 -5.49 -14.95 -8.50
C GLY A 346 -6.68 -14.02 -8.68
N GLY A 347 -6.36 -12.78 -8.98
CA GLY A 347 -7.31 -11.75 -9.34
C GLY A 347 -6.63 -10.52 -9.92
N GLY A 348 -6.15 -10.61 -11.16
CA GLY A 348 -5.94 -9.48 -12.04
C GLY A 348 -4.49 -9.01 -12.26
N GLY A 349 -3.91 -9.40 -13.37
CA GLY A 349 -3.09 -8.59 -14.27
C GLY A 349 -1.81 -7.96 -13.72
N GLY A 350 -0.87 -8.74 -13.23
CA GLY A 350 0.54 -8.40 -13.26
C GLY A 350 1.19 -8.92 -14.53
N ASP A 351 2.30 -8.38 -14.88
CA ASP A 351 3.20 -8.95 -15.87
C ASP A 351 3.60 -10.34 -15.36
N GLY A 352 2.72 -11.32 -15.66
CA GLY A 352 2.74 -12.64 -15.05
C GLY A 352 3.94 -13.48 -15.51
N ASN A 353 5.13 -12.98 -15.30
CA ASN A 353 6.32 -13.81 -15.34
C ASN A 353 6.56 -14.34 -13.92
N PRO A 354 6.52 -15.64 -13.72
CA PRO A 354 7.02 -16.24 -12.49
C PRO A 354 8.48 -15.82 -12.28
N PRO A 355 8.91 -15.63 -11.04
CA PRO A 355 10.30 -15.26 -10.75
C PRO A 355 11.26 -16.32 -11.28
N ASP A 356 12.48 -15.92 -11.62
CA ASP A 356 13.56 -16.81 -12.02
C ASP A 356 13.94 -17.71 -10.82
N CYS A 357 14.18 -19.00 -11.06
CA CYS A 357 14.52 -19.95 -9.99
C CYS A 357 15.81 -19.62 -9.24
N ASP A 358 16.65 -18.77 -9.79
CA ASP A 358 17.86 -18.27 -9.12
C ASP A 358 17.53 -17.19 -8.07
N GLU A 359 16.30 -16.65 -8.06
CA GLU A 359 15.84 -15.56 -7.20
C GLU A 359 14.86 -16.03 -6.11
N VAL A 360 14.44 -17.30 -6.10
CA VAL A 360 13.49 -17.83 -5.11
C VAL A 360 14.08 -18.92 -4.22
N PRO A 361 13.64 -19.02 -2.97
CA PRO A 361 14.04 -20.12 -2.08
C PRO A 361 13.64 -21.48 -2.64
N PRO A 362 14.43 -22.56 -2.38
CA PRO A 362 14.14 -23.88 -2.87
C PRO A 362 12.76 -24.40 -2.42
N GLY A 363 11.91 -24.73 -3.40
CA GLY A 363 10.59 -25.34 -3.17
C GLY A 363 9.41 -24.45 -3.49
N LEU A 364 9.64 -23.22 -3.94
CA LEU A 364 8.61 -22.33 -4.48
C LEU A 364 8.56 -22.46 -6.02
N PRO A 365 7.37 -22.32 -6.65
CA PRO A 365 7.26 -22.37 -8.10
C PRO A 365 7.97 -21.19 -8.75
N CYS A 366 8.79 -21.47 -9.76
CA CYS A 366 9.60 -20.49 -10.47
C CYS A 366 9.82 -20.92 -11.91
N CYS A 367 9.99 -19.98 -12.84
CA CYS A 367 10.28 -20.30 -14.22
C CYS A 367 11.69 -20.87 -14.36
N GLY A 368 11.82 -22.10 -14.89
CA GLY A 368 13.09 -22.82 -15.05
C GLY A 368 13.27 -24.00 -14.08
N ASP A 369 12.28 -24.38 -13.28
CA ASP A 369 12.32 -25.53 -12.40
C ASP A 369 11.97 -26.88 -13.10
N GLY A 370 11.54 -26.81 -14.36
CA GLY A 370 11.14 -27.94 -15.18
C GLY A 370 9.73 -28.44 -14.92
N ILE A 371 8.91 -27.72 -14.18
CA ILE A 371 7.53 -28.09 -13.84
C ILE A 371 6.59 -26.96 -14.27
N CYS A 372 5.78 -27.19 -15.31
CA CYS A 372 4.73 -26.25 -15.68
C CYS A 372 3.67 -26.15 -14.56
N GLY A 373 3.78 -25.11 -13.74
CA GLY A 373 2.94 -24.90 -12.56
C GLY A 373 1.50 -24.53 -12.90
N GLN A 374 0.54 -25.23 -12.31
CA GLN A 374 -0.88 -25.00 -12.57
C GLN A 374 -1.33 -23.65 -11.97
N GLY A 375 -1.49 -22.65 -12.84
CA GLY A 375 -2.13 -21.38 -12.51
C GLY A 375 -1.25 -20.14 -12.64
N HIS A 376 0.06 -20.27 -12.63
CA HIS A 376 1.01 -19.14 -12.71
C HIS A 376 1.93 -19.20 -13.93
N GLU A 377 2.24 -20.36 -14.43
CA GLU A 377 3.10 -20.59 -15.59
C GLU A 377 2.28 -21.03 -16.81
N ASN A 378 2.65 -20.49 -17.95
CA ASN A 378 2.05 -20.85 -19.24
C ASN A 378 3.06 -20.60 -20.36
N PRO A 379 2.82 -21.10 -21.60
CA PRO A 379 3.76 -20.96 -22.70
C PRO A 379 4.17 -19.52 -23.08
N ASN A 380 3.44 -18.51 -22.59
CA ASN A 380 3.74 -17.11 -22.90
C ASN A 380 4.63 -16.44 -21.84
N ASN A 381 4.52 -16.85 -20.57
CA ASN A 381 5.28 -16.25 -19.48
C ASN A 381 6.42 -17.15 -18.94
N CYS A 382 6.36 -18.46 -19.18
CA CYS A 382 7.42 -19.41 -18.88
C CYS A 382 7.52 -20.50 -19.97
N PRO A 383 8.04 -20.18 -21.15
CA PRO A 383 8.14 -21.14 -22.26
C PRO A 383 9.16 -22.27 -21.99
N GLU A 384 10.02 -22.15 -21.01
CA GLU A 384 11.01 -23.16 -20.65
C GLU A 384 10.38 -24.37 -19.94
N ASP A 385 9.40 -24.13 -19.08
CA ASP A 385 8.71 -25.17 -18.31
C ASP A 385 7.36 -25.56 -18.92
N CYS A 386 6.74 -24.63 -19.65
CA CYS A 386 5.46 -24.84 -20.32
C CYS A 386 5.64 -24.77 -21.84
N PRO A 387 6.15 -25.82 -22.53
CA PRO A 387 6.39 -25.82 -23.97
C PRO A 387 5.10 -25.81 -24.83
#